data_b3e6ee4414c2a9a76c2604e54633e134
#
_entry.id   b3e6ee4414c2a9a76c2604e54633e134
#
_cell.length_a   1.000
_cell.length_b   1.000
_cell.length_c   1.000
_cell.angle_alpha   90.00
_cell.angle_beta   90.00
_cell.angle_gamma   90.00
#
_symmetry.space_group_name_H-M   'P 1'
#
loop_
_entity.id
_entity.type
_entity.pdbx_description
1 polymer ?
#
loop_
_entity_poly.entity_id
_entity_poly.type
_entity_poly.pdbx_seq_one_letter_code
_entity_poly.pdbx_strand_id
1 'polypeptide(L)'
;MQLQSVGRQKSLIIHDLLYIQFPFRDSCIMDGKGLEYSKNRRWVMSVYAIGDPHLSLGCDKEMNIFAGWHDYVQRLEQNWREHISPEDTVILAGDISWAMNMEDALADFTFLHGLPGEKYLMKGNHDYWWTTVSSMQRFLDQHRLNTLHFLHNNAVTAEGVSLCGSRGWMFEEGERAEGSITARELGRIRRSLAAAPPENEKILFLHYPPIFGQQVIPEFFDAMKEYGVKQCFYGHLHGGAIPLAYQGEFFGVDCRLISADYLKFCPIKIR
;
A
#
# COMPACT_ATOMS: atom_id res chain seq x y z
N MET A 1 59.54 3.75 45.82
CA MET A 1 60.47 3.19 44.76
C MET A 1 59.70 3.08 43.45
N GLN A 2 60.17 3.90 42.52
CA GLN A 2 59.94 3.86 41.02
C GLN A 2 58.50 3.76 40.52
N LEU A 3 57.89 4.83 39.98
CA LEU A 3 58.14 5.66 38.75
C LEU A 3 58.04 4.86 37.44
N GLN A 4 57.25 5.45 36.58
CA GLN A 4 57.22 5.47 35.12
C GLN A 4 56.11 4.64 34.46
N SER A 5 55.41 5.03 33.42
CA SER A 5 55.43 6.29 32.61
C SER A 5 54.19 6.33 31.73
N VAL A 6 53.63 7.48 31.61
CA VAL A 6 53.15 8.18 30.41
C VAL A 6 52.92 7.33 29.12
N GLY A 7 51.73 7.38 28.62
CA GLY A 7 51.41 7.03 27.22
C GLY A 7 50.15 7.76 26.75
N ARG A 8 50.31 8.97 26.26
CA ARG A 8 49.30 9.69 25.47
C ARG A 8 49.10 8.92 24.16
N GLN A 9 47.90 8.56 23.86
CA GLN A 9 47.57 8.27 22.48
C GLN A 9 46.34 9.04 22.01
N LYS A 10 46.54 9.67 20.88
CA LYS A 10 45.75 10.68 20.19
C LYS A 10 44.40 10.16 19.73
N SER A 11 43.41 11.03 19.89
CA SER A 11 42.20 11.08 19.10
C SER A 11 42.50 10.86 17.61
N LEU A 12 41.89 9.85 17.00
CA LEU A 12 41.73 9.76 15.57
C LEU A 12 40.22 9.75 15.28
N ILE A 13 39.74 10.89 14.83
CA ILE A 13 38.46 11.05 14.23
C ILE A 13 38.61 10.40 12.84
N ILE A 14 37.95 9.29 12.62
CA ILE A 14 37.78 8.73 11.28
C ILE A 14 36.35 9.06 10.85
N HIS A 15 36.24 10.11 10.05
CA HIS A 15 35.12 10.33 9.15
C HIS A 15 35.31 9.36 7.98
N ASP A 16 34.64 8.24 8.01
CA ASP A 16 34.38 7.45 6.82
C ASP A 16 32.88 7.46 6.52
N LEU A 17 32.51 8.45 5.74
CA LEU A 17 31.29 8.45 4.94
C LEU A 17 31.46 7.39 3.85
N LEU A 18 30.96 6.21 4.11
CA LEU A 18 30.72 5.20 3.06
C LEU A 18 29.59 5.71 2.16
N TYR A 19 29.94 6.39 1.09
CA TYR A 19 29.09 6.57 -0.07
C TYR A 19 28.87 5.17 -0.68
N ILE A 20 27.70 4.58 -0.44
CA ILE A 20 27.24 3.44 -1.23
C ILE A 20 26.83 4.01 -2.58
N GLN A 21 27.73 3.89 -3.57
CA GLN A 21 27.41 4.13 -4.97
C GLN A 21 26.48 3.03 -5.45
N PHE A 22 25.20 3.38 -5.67
CA PHE A 22 24.32 2.55 -6.47
C PHE A 22 24.77 2.61 -7.93
N PRO A 23 24.81 1.47 -8.64
CA PRO A 23 25.14 1.49 -10.07
C PRO A 23 23.98 2.09 -10.85
N PHE A 24 24.11 3.35 -11.22
CA PHE A 24 23.32 3.95 -12.29
C PHE A 24 23.60 3.17 -13.58
N ARG A 25 22.60 2.50 -14.11
CA ARG A 25 22.64 2.05 -15.51
C ARG A 25 22.36 3.24 -16.42
N ASP A 26 23.37 4.08 -16.61
CA ASP A 26 23.38 5.05 -17.67
C ASP A 26 23.92 4.39 -18.93
N SER A 27 23.08 4.20 -19.92
CA SER A 27 23.53 3.93 -21.28
C SER A 27 24.03 5.26 -21.87
N CYS A 28 25.31 5.56 -21.69
CA CYS A 28 25.97 6.65 -22.42
C CYS A 28 26.19 6.22 -23.87
N ILE A 29 25.50 6.84 -24.79
CA ILE A 29 25.88 6.84 -26.20
C ILE A 29 26.83 8.04 -26.39
N MET A 30 28.11 7.77 -26.61
CA MET A 30 29.11 8.78 -26.98
C MET A 30 29.04 8.98 -28.49
N ASP A 31 28.40 10.05 -28.92
CA ASP A 31 28.69 10.64 -30.22
C ASP A 31 29.51 11.92 -30.01
N GLY A 32 30.47 12.18 -30.86
CA GLY A 32 31.58 13.13 -30.69
C GLY A 32 31.22 14.62 -30.59
N LYS A 33 30.11 15.01 -29.99
CA LYS A 33 29.64 16.37 -29.79
C LYS A 33 29.01 16.57 -28.42
N GLY A 34 29.83 16.69 -27.38
CA GLY A 34 29.44 17.25 -26.10
C GLY A 34 28.27 16.54 -25.38
N LEU A 35 28.35 16.47 -24.05
CA LEU A 35 27.25 16.00 -23.17
C LEU A 35 26.02 16.89 -23.29
N GLU A 36 25.06 16.57 -24.17
CA GLU A 36 23.70 17.07 -24.06
C GLU A 36 22.91 16.18 -23.10
N TYR A 37 22.64 16.69 -21.91
CA TYR A 37 21.66 16.10 -21.03
C TYR A 37 20.30 16.20 -21.71
N SER A 38 19.78 15.07 -22.21
CA SER A 38 18.40 15.00 -22.66
C SER A 38 17.46 15.27 -21.48
N LYS A 39 16.96 16.51 -21.38
CA LYS A 39 16.00 16.99 -20.40
C LYS A 39 14.59 16.39 -20.55
N ASN A 40 14.40 15.40 -21.41
CA ASN A 40 13.10 14.80 -21.74
C ASN A 40 13.00 13.30 -21.41
N ARG A 41 13.54 12.83 -20.29
CA ARG A 41 12.99 11.62 -19.68
C ARG A 41 11.69 12.02 -18.99
N ARG A 42 10.57 11.84 -19.66
CA ARG A 42 9.27 11.75 -19.04
C ARG A 42 9.34 10.50 -18.13
N TRP A 43 9.54 10.73 -16.84
CA TRP A 43 9.44 9.66 -15.86
C TRP A 43 8.03 9.10 -16.00
N VAL A 44 7.91 7.85 -16.44
CA VAL A 44 6.63 7.17 -16.47
C VAL A 44 6.40 6.75 -15.03
N MET A 45 5.61 7.56 -14.31
CA MET A 45 5.13 7.17 -12.99
C MET A 45 4.29 5.91 -13.16
N SER A 46 4.26 5.08 -12.15
CA SER A 46 3.50 3.82 -12.17
C SER A 46 2.59 3.75 -10.94
N VAL A 47 1.54 2.94 -11.06
CA VAL A 47 0.66 2.64 -9.94
C VAL A 47 0.89 1.20 -9.51
N TYR A 48 1.17 1.02 -8.22
CA TYR A 48 1.30 -0.29 -7.59
C TYR A 48 0.22 -0.50 -6.55
N ALA A 49 -0.01 -1.75 -6.18
CA ALA A 49 -0.91 -2.08 -5.09
C ALA A 49 -0.46 -3.32 -4.31
N ILE A 50 -0.78 -3.33 -3.02
CA ILE A 50 -0.66 -4.45 -2.10
C ILE A 50 -1.70 -4.25 -1.00
N GLY A 51 -2.29 -5.32 -0.46
CA GLY A 51 -3.14 -5.28 0.72
C GLY A 51 -2.49 -5.97 1.90
N ASP A 52 -3.02 -5.72 3.09
CA ASP A 52 -2.80 -6.56 4.26
C ASP A 52 -1.32 -6.76 4.65
N PRO A 53 -0.51 -5.71 4.73
CA PRO A 53 0.88 -5.85 5.16
C PRO A 53 0.98 -6.25 6.63
N HIS A 54 -0.06 -6.03 7.44
CA HIS A 54 -0.16 -6.45 8.84
C HIS A 54 1.10 -6.12 9.65
N LEU A 55 1.61 -4.90 9.50
CA LEU A 55 2.77 -4.44 10.24
C LEU A 55 2.52 -4.45 11.75
N SER A 56 3.55 -4.70 12.52
CA SER A 56 3.48 -4.77 13.98
C SER A 56 4.76 -4.26 14.66
N LEU A 57 5.40 -3.26 14.05
CA LEU A 57 6.68 -2.72 14.54
C LEU A 57 6.53 -1.92 15.85
N GLY A 58 5.34 -1.37 16.10
CA GLY A 58 5.01 -0.61 17.30
C GLY A 58 4.15 -1.39 18.32
N CYS A 59 3.85 -2.66 18.08
CA CYS A 59 3.04 -3.47 18.97
C CYS A 59 3.55 -4.92 19.06
N ASP A 60 3.18 -5.62 20.13
CA ASP A 60 3.58 -7.00 20.40
C ASP A 60 2.62 -7.98 19.68
N LYS A 61 2.75 -8.09 18.36
CA LYS A 61 1.99 -9.03 17.54
C LYS A 61 2.93 -9.81 16.64
N GLU A 62 3.22 -11.05 17.04
CA GLU A 62 4.12 -11.90 16.27
C GLU A 62 3.40 -12.49 15.04
N MET A 63 3.84 -12.09 13.83
CA MET A 63 3.30 -12.59 12.56
C MET A 63 4.11 -13.76 12.00
N ASN A 64 5.36 -13.95 12.43
CA ASN A 64 6.22 -15.05 11.97
C ASN A 64 5.71 -16.47 12.31
N ILE A 65 4.73 -16.57 13.21
CA ILE A 65 4.07 -17.84 13.55
C ILE A 65 3.19 -18.38 12.41
N PHE A 66 2.80 -17.53 11.46
CA PHE A 66 1.96 -17.93 10.34
C PHE A 66 2.82 -18.43 9.18
N ALA A 67 2.37 -19.49 8.52
CA ALA A 67 3.06 -20.04 7.36
C ALA A 67 3.18 -18.99 6.24
N GLY A 68 4.42 -18.80 5.75
CA GLY A 68 4.70 -17.84 4.69
C GLY A 68 5.01 -16.41 5.17
N TRP A 69 4.88 -16.11 6.47
CA TRP A 69 5.11 -14.77 7.05
C TRP A 69 6.52 -14.58 7.65
N HIS A 70 7.38 -15.58 7.55
CA HIS A 70 8.75 -15.45 8.03
C HIS A 70 9.49 -14.29 7.32
N ASP A 71 10.15 -13.43 8.11
CA ASP A 71 10.88 -12.24 7.62
C ASP A 71 10.06 -11.32 6.70
N TYR A 72 8.74 -11.25 6.92
CA TYR A 72 7.83 -10.59 5.99
C TYR A 72 8.10 -9.09 5.83
N VAL A 73 8.51 -8.39 6.89
CA VAL A 73 8.85 -6.95 6.85
C VAL A 73 10.06 -6.71 5.97
N GLN A 74 11.12 -7.52 6.14
CA GLN A 74 12.34 -7.43 5.33
C GLN A 74 12.07 -7.76 3.86
N ARG A 75 11.23 -8.77 3.60
CA ARG A 75 10.81 -9.15 2.23
C ARG A 75 9.99 -8.05 1.58
N LEU A 76 9.06 -7.45 2.33
CA LEU A 76 8.27 -6.31 1.86
C LEU A 76 9.18 -5.13 1.51
N GLU A 77 10.11 -4.76 2.40
CA GLU A 77 11.03 -3.67 2.16
C GLU A 77 11.92 -3.91 0.94
N GLN A 78 12.51 -5.10 0.84
CA GLN A 78 13.38 -5.45 -0.29
C GLN A 78 12.63 -5.38 -1.61
N ASN A 79 11.48 -6.07 -1.72
CA ASN A 79 10.67 -6.07 -2.93
C ASN A 79 10.17 -4.66 -3.29
N TRP A 80 9.79 -3.88 -2.28
CA TRP A 80 9.33 -2.51 -2.50
C TRP A 80 10.41 -1.62 -3.11
N ARG A 81 11.62 -1.63 -2.50
CA ARG A 81 12.76 -0.84 -2.98
C ARG A 81 13.28 -1.28 -4.34
N GLU A 82 13.09 -2.55 -4.69
CA GLU A 82 13.49 -3.10 -6.00
C GLU A 82 12.56 -2.62 -7.13
N HIS A 83 11.26 -2.45 -6.86
CA HIS A 83 10.27 -2.24 -7.90
C HIS A 83 9.68 -0.82 -7.95
N ILE A 84 9.70 -0.07 -6.85
CA ILE A 84 8.99 1.19 -6.70
C ILE A 84 9.97 2.35 -6.63
N SER A 85 9.72 3.38 -7.43
CA SER A 85 10.45 4.64 -7.48
C SER A 85 9.78 5.74 -6.62
N PRO A 86 10.51 6.81 -6.25
CA PRO A 86 9.93 7.90 -5.45
C PRO A 86 8.71 8.58 -6.08
N GLU A 87 8.60 8.56 -7.40
CA GLU A 87 7.52 9.18 -8.16
C GLU A 87 6.27 8.30 -8.29
N ASP A 88 6.39 6.99 -7.96
CA ASP A 88 5.29 6.04 -8.12
C ASP A 88 4.21 6.21 -7.04
N THR A 89 3.02 5.76 -7.36
CA THR A 89 1.87 5.72 -6.44
C THR A 89 1.61 4.30 -5.99
N VAL A 90 1.40 4.10 -4.69
CA VAL A 90 1.11 2.77 -4.12
C VAL A 90 -0.18 2.79 -3.31
N ILE A 91 -1.11 1.90 -3.62
CA ILE A 91 -2.32 1.67 -2.85
C ILE A 91 -2.08 0.53 -1.85
N LEU A 92 -2.31 0.81 -0.57
CA LEU A 92 -2.34 -0.21 0.48
C LEU A 92 -3.80 -0.50 0.85
N ALA A 93 -4.30 -1.67 0.46
CA ALA A 93 -5.74 -2.00 0.47
C ALA A 93 -6.26 -2.48 1.84
N GLY A 94 -5.83 -1.83 2.92
CA GLY A 94 -6.31 -2.10 4.29
C GLY A 94 -5.44 -3.09 5.05
N ASP A 95 -5.79 -3.27 6.33
CA ASP A 95 -5.07 -4.09 7.30
C ASP A 95 -3.57 -3.75 7.35
N ILE A 96 -3.31 -2.45 7.54
CA ILE A 96 -1.97 -1.86 7.47
C ILE A 96 -1.15 -2.24 8.70
N SER A 97 -1.76 -2.10 9.89
CA SER A 97 -1.07 -2.25 11.17
C SER A 97 -1.97 -2.89 12.22
N TRP A 98 -1.37 -3.74 13.05
CA TRP A 98 -2.04 -4.33 14.23
C TRP A 98 -2.15 -3.37 15.41
N ALA A 99 -1.67 -2.15 15.30
CA ALA A 99 -1.74 -1.17 16.36
C ALA A 99 -3.20 -0.87 16.78
N MET A 100 -3.40 -0.62 18.07
CA MET A 100 -4.72 -0.31 18.63
C MET A 100 -5.05 1.18 18.56
N ASN A 101 -4.05 2.03 18.38
CA ASN A 101 -4.16 3.50 18.33
C ASN A 101 -3.08 4.08 17.40
N MET A 102 -3.14 5.39 17.13
CA MET A 102 -2.22 6.06 16.21
C MET A 102 -0.78 6.11 16.73
N GLU A 103 -0.60 6.24 18.04
CA GLU A 103 0.69 6.32 18.69
C GLU A 103 1.46 4.99 18.53
N ASP A 104 0.78 3.86 18.73
CA ASP A 104 1.36 2.54 18.52
C ASP A 104 1.62 2.27 17.02
N ALA A 105 0.81 2.84 16.13
CA ALA A 105 0.99 2.72 14.68
C ALA A 105 2.16 3.57 14.14
N LEU A 106 2.74 4.48 14.94
CA LEU A 106 3.76 5.41 14.48
C LEU A 106 5.00 4.70 13.89
N ALA A 107 5.43 3.59 14.50
CA ALA A 107 6.56 2.82 13.99
C ALA A 107 6.29 2.26 12.59
N ASP A 108 5.09 1.70 12.37
CA ASP A 108 4.65 1.16 11.09
C ASP A 108 4.54 2.26 10.03
N PHE A 109 3.97 3.41 10.40
CA PHE A 109 3.87 4.56 9.49
C PHE A 109 5.25 5.14 9.15
N THR A 110 6.17 5.21 10.11
CA THR A 110 7.55 5.65 9.88
C THR A 110 8.26 4.72 8.91
N PHE A 111 8.09 3.41 9.08
CA PHE A 111 8.60 2.41 8.15
C PHE A 111 8.05 2.63 6.74
N LEU A 112 6.72 2.72 6.58
CA LEU A 112 6.09 2.95 5.27
C LEU A 112 6.53 4.28 4.66
N HIS A 113 6.62 5.35 5.46
CA HIS A 113 7.11 6.64 4.98
C HIS A 113 8.54 6.57 4.44
N GLY A 114 9.40 5.76 5.05
CA GLY A 114 10.79 5.52 4.62
C GLY A 114 10.93 4.71 3.32
N LEU A 115 9.84 4.15 2.81
CA LEU A 115 9.80 3.46 1.52
C LEU A 115 9.51 4.46 0.38
N PRO A 116 10.03 4.26 -0.85
CA PRO A 116 9.79 5.15 -1.98
C PRO A 116 8.32 5.17 -2.42
N GLY A 117 7.93 6.25 -3.12
CA GLY A 117 6.60 6.45 -3.69
C GLY A 117 5.61 7.16 -2.75
N GLU A 118 4.46 7.61 -3.30
CA GLU A 118 3.33 8.17 -2.56
C GLU A 118 2.36 7.04 -2.16
N LYS A 119 2.11 6.87 -0.87
CA LYS A 119 1.32 5.74 -0.34
C LYS A 119 -0.06 6.19 0.08
N TYR A 120 -1.09 5.53 -0.45
CA TYR A 120 -2.50 5.76 -0.12
C TYR A 120 -3.03 4.61 0.72
N LEU A 121 -3.27 4.87 1.99
CA LEU A 121 -3.71 3.90 2.98
C LEU A 121 -5.24 3.78 2.95
N MET A 122 -5.73 2.56 2.86
CA MET A 122 -7.15 2.23 3.00
C MET A 122 -7.40 1.59 4.36
N LYS A 123 -8.66 1.61 4.81
CA LYS A 123 -9.07 0.96 6.05
C LYS A 123 -9.40 -0.51 5.82
N GLY A 124 -8.76 -1.41 6.58
CA GLY A 124 -9.17 -2.80 6.75
C GLY A 124 -10.02 -3.05 8.00
N ASN A 125 -10.22 -4.30 8.36
CA ASN A 125 -10.96 -4.66 9.59
C ASN A 125 -10.07 -4.69 10.84
N HIS A 126 -8.77 -4.92 10.69
CA HIS A 126 -7.81 -4.92 11.78
C HIS A 126 -7.12 -3.56 12.01
N ASP A 127 -7.43 -2.52 11.22
CA ASP A 127 -6.93 -1.17 11.46
C ASP A 127 -7.70 -0.50 12.60
N TYR A 128 -7.49 -0.97 13.84
CA TYR A 128 -8.17 -0.46 15.05
C TYR A 128 -7.75 0.98 15.38
N TRP A 129 -6.55 1.39 14.96
CA TRP A 129 -6.01 2.75 15.08
C TRP A 129 -6.78 3.77 14.24
N TRP A 130 -7.59 3.31 13.28
CA TRP A 130 -8.28 4.18 12.33
C TRP A 130 -9.37 5.03 13.00
N THR A 131 -9.22 6.35 12.90
CA THR A 131 -10.16 7.34 13.42
C THR A 131 -10.77 8.18 12.29
N THR A 132 -11.00 9.49 12.49
CA THR A 132 -11.42 10.38 11.41
C THR A 132 -10.23 10.75 10.53
N VAL A 133 -10.45 10.88 9.21
CA VAL A 133 -9.38 11.24 8.27
C VAL A 133 -8.67 12.53 8.68
N SER A 134 -9.42 13.55 9.14
CA SER A 134 -8.83 14.81 9.59
C SER A 134 -7.97 14.68 10.85
N SER A 135 -8.29 13.74 11.77
CA SER A 135 -7.44 13.46 12.93
C SER A 135 -6.17 12.73 12.53
N MET A 136 -6.32 11.72 11.67
CA MET A 136 -5.20 10.95 11.17
C MET A 136 -4.25 11.83 10.33
N GLN A 137 -4.78 12.73 9.48
CA GLN A 137 -3.97 13.66 8.71
C GLN A 137 -3.15 14.57 9.61
N ARG A 138 -3.77 15.16 10.66
CA ARG A 138 -3.02 15.97 11.63
C ARG A 138 -1.89 15.21 12.31
N PHE A 139 -2.11 13.93 12.60
CA PHE A 139 -1.07 13.06 13.18
C PHE A 139 0.08 12.86 12.20
N LEU A 140 -0.20 12.55 10.93
CA LEU A 140 0.82 12.43 9.90
C LEU A 140 1.62 13.73 9.74
N ASP A 141 0.93 14.88 9.72
CA ASP A 141 1.55 16.21 9.59
C ASP A 141 2.48 16.52 10.78
N GLN A 142 2.03 16.22 12.01
CA GLN A 142 2.83 16.39 13.23
C GLN A 142 4.12 15.57 13.21
N HIS A 143 4.07 14.36 12.64
CA HIS A 143 5.22 13.47 12.54
C HIS A 143 5.97 13.60 11.20
N ARG A 144 5.57 14.55 10.33
CA ARG A 144 6.19 14.80 9.02
C ARG A 144 6.18 13.59 8.07
N LEU A 145 5.15 12.77 8.16
CA LEU A 145 4.97 11.56 7.36
C LEU A 145 4.25 11.91 6.03
N ASN A 146 4.82 12.81 5.27
CA ASN A 146 4.21 13.50 4.14
C ASN A 146 4.05 12.67 2.86
N THR A 147 4.58 11.44 2.82
CA THR A 147 4.34 10.49 1.72
C THR A 147 3.17 9.52 1.99
N LEU A 148 2.49 9.69 3.13
CA LEU A 148 1.33 8.88 3.49
C LEU A 148 0.05 9.69 3.35
N HIS A 149 -0.94 9.11 2.70
CA HIS A 149 -2.25 9.70 2.40
C HIS A 149 -3.35 8.69 2.70
N PHE A 150 -4.62 9.14 2.68
CA PHE A 150 -5.75 8.24 2.90
C PHE A 150 -6.63 8.14 1.65
N LEU A 151 -6.92 6.92 1.23
CA LEU A 151 -7.92 6.59 0.23
C LEU A 151 -9.14 6.01 0.97
N HIS A 152 -10.11 6.87 1.29
CA HIS A 152 -11.24 6.52 2.14
C HIS A 152 -12.55 7.14 1.65
N ASN A 153 -13.23 6.41 0.79
CA ASN A 153 -14.48 6.86 0.14
C ASN A 153 -14.31 8.14 -0.70
N ASN A 154 -13.12 8.35 -1.23
CA ASN A 154 -12.70 9.41 -2.14
C ASN A 154 -12.00 8.79 -3.35
N ALA A 155 -11.50 9.61 -4.26
CA ALA A 155 -10.68 9.18 -5.38
C ALA A 155 -9.43 10.06 -5.50
N VAL A 156 -8.36 9.47 -6.03
CA VAL A 156 -7.14 10.20 -6.41
C VAL A 156 -6.81 9.89 -7.87
N THR A 157 -6.22 10.83 -8.58
CA THR A 157 -5.82 10.62 -9.96
C THR A 157 -4.30 10.42 -10.03
N ALA A 158 -3.89 9.31 -10.63
CA ALA A 158 -2.50 9.01 -10.92
C ALA A 158 -2.42 8.36 -12.31
N GLU A 159 -1.41 8.70 -13.11
CA GLU A 159 -1.17 8.15 -14.45
C GLU A 159 -2.40 8.15 -15.39
N GLY A 160 -3.23 9.20 -15.28
CA GLY A 160 -4.42 9.37 -16.12
C GLY A 160 -5.59 8.45 -15.75
N VAL A 161 -5.49 7.68 -14.67
CA VAL A 161 -6.58 6.89 -14.12
C VAL A 161 -7.01 7.39 -12.75
N SER A 162 -8.25 7.13 -12.36
CA SER A 162 -8.76 7.43 -11.03
C SER A 162 -8.74 6.17 -10.17
N LEU A 163 -8.01 6.25 -9.06
CA LEU A 163 -7.91 5.22 -8.04
C LEU A 163 -8.99 5.50 -7.01
N CYS A 164 -9.99 4.65 -6.94
CA CYS A 164 -11.14 4.74 -6.05
C CYS A 164 -11.03 3.70 -4.95
N GLY A 165 -11.40 4.04 -3.71
CA GLY A 165 -11.22 3.10 -2.60
C GLY A 165 -12.31 3.19 -1.54
N SER A 166 -12.74 2.02 -1.06
CA SER A 166 -13.62 1.83 0.09
C SER A 166 -13.28 0.52 0.79
N ARG A 167 -13.69 0.40 2.06
CA ARG A 167 -13.45 -0.85 2.79
C ARG A 167 -14.18 -2.04 2.15
N GLY A 168 -15.38 -1.81 1.62
CA GLY A 168 -16.26 -2.90 1.22
C GLY A 168 -16.83 -3.65 2.41
N TRP A 169 -17.45 -4.77 2.12
CA TRP A 169 -17.99 -5.70 3.13
C TRP A 169 -18.10 -7.10 2.53
N MET A 170 -17.93 -8.11 3.35
CA MET A 170 -18.34 -9.48 3.08
C MET A 170 -19.11 -10.03 4.30
N PHE A 171 -19.91 -11.06 4.08
CA PHE A 171 -20.59 -11.75 5.17
C PHE A 171 -19.70 -12.89 5.66
N GLU A 172 -19.51 -12.98 6.98
CA GLU A 172 -18.94 -14.17 7.60
C GLU A 172 -19.94 -15.31 7.62
N GLU A 173 -19.43 -16.54 7.73
CA GLU A 173 -20.30 -17.73 7.76
C GLU A 173 -21.29 -17.65 8.94
N GLY A 174 -22.59 -17.68 8.62
CA GLY A 174 -23.66 -17.54 9.60
C GLY A 174 -24.17 -16.11 9.84
N GLU A 175 -23.51 -15.08 9.32
CA GLU A 175 -24.06 -13.73 9.31
C GLU A 175 -25.23 -13.62 8.33
N ARG A 176 -26.36 -13.08 8.81
CA ARG A 176 -27.43 -12.66 7.90
C ARG A 176 -27.03 -11.35 7.23
N ALA A 177 -27.23 -11.30 5.91
CA ALA A 177 -27.12 -10.06 5.16
C ALA A 177 -28.02 -8.97 5.77
N GLU A 178 -27.48 -8.19 6.70
CA GLU A 178 -28.17 -6.99 7.16
C GLU A 178 -28.13 -5.98 6.02
N GLY A 179 -29.25 -5.79 5.32
CA GLY A 179 -29.37 -4.87 4.20
C GLY A 179 -28.89 -3.44 4.51
N SER A 180 -28.89 -3.07 5.79
CA SER A 180 -28.37 -1.78 6.27
C SER A 180 -26.83 -1.64 6.11
N ILE A 181 -26.07 -2.72 6.37
CA ILE A 181 -24.58 -2.70 6.23
C ILE A 181 -24.20 -2.63 4.77
N THR A 182 -24.80 -3.52 3.94
CA THR A 182 -24.55 -3.53 2.49
C THR A 182 -24.90 -2.18 1.85
N ALA A 183 -26.07 -1.60 2.19
CA ALA A 183 -26.50 -0.30 1.67
C ALA A 183 -25.53 0.82 2.07
N ARG A 184 -25.01 0.79 3.30
CA ARG A 184 -24.02 1.77 3.76
C ARG A 184 -22.71 1.65 3.00
N GLU A 185 -22.20 0.44 2.83
CA GLU A 185 -20.94 0.21 2.10
C GLU A 185 -21.11 0.51 0.60
N LEU A 186 -22.22 0.15 -0.01
CA LEU A 186 -22.59 0.55 -1.37
C LEU A 186 -22.57 2.07 -1.53
N GLY A 187 -23.16 2.81 -0.57
CA GLY A 187 -23.12 4.26 -0.56
C GLY A 187 -21.70 4.85 -0.48
N ARG A 188 -20.78 4.16 0.22
CA ARG A 188 -19.36 4.54 0.31
C ARG A 188 -18.63 4.28 -1.00
N ILE A 189 -18.83 3.12 -1.62
CA ILE A 189 -18.28 2.76 -2.93
C ILE A 189 -18.74 3.80 -3.98
N ARG A 190 -20.04 4.08 -4.07
CA ARG A 190 -20.58 5.10 -4.98
C ARG A 190 -20.00 6.48 -4.76
N ARG A 191 -19.81 6.88 -3.50
CA ARG A 191 -19.18 8.16 -3.16
C ARG A 191 -17.74 8.22 -3.68
N SER A 192 -16.98 7.18 -3.51
CA SER A 192 -15.61 7.09 -4.03
C SER A 192 -15.58 7.18 -5.56
N LEU A 193 -16.43 6.39 -6.24
CA LEU A 193 -16.52 6.38 -7.70
C LEU A 193 -17.00 7.73 -8.27
N ALA A 194 -17.96 8.38 -7.61
CA ALA A 194 -18.48 9.68 -8.01
C ALA A 194 -17.50 10.84 -7.78
N ALA A 195 -16.51 10.67 -6.89
CA ALA A 195 -15.46 11.66 -6.65
C ALA A 195 -14.42 11.70 -7.79
N ALA A 196 -14.37 10.68 -8.63
CA ALA A 196 -13.50 10.61 -9.79
C ALA A 196 -14.03 11.44 -10.96
N PRO A 197 -13.18 12.17 -11.74
CA PRO A 197 -13.60 12.79 -12.98
C PRO A 197 -14.33 11.79 -13.89
N PRO A 198 -15.45 12.19 -14.50
CA PRO A 198 -16.26 11.28 -15.32
C PRO A 198 -15.49 10.64 -16.49
N GLU A 199 -14.57 11.40 -17.09
CA GLU A 199 -13.77 11.00 -18.25
C GLU A 199 -12.66 10.01 -17.93
N ASN A 200 -12.24 9.92 -16.66
CA ASN A 200 -11.14 9.05 -16.27
C ASN A 200 -11.59 7.58 -16.21
N GLU A 201 -10.71 6.71 -16.66
CA GLU A 201 -10.77 5.28 -16.30
C GLU A 201 -10.72 5.14 -14.78
N LYS A 202 -11.59 4.31 -14.21
CA LYS A 202 -11.70 4.10 -12.77
C LYS A 202 -11.25 2.70 -12.40
N ILE A 203 -10.32 2.61 -11.43
CA ILE A 203 -9.87 1.38 -10.81
C ILE A 203 -10.39 1.39 -9.38
N LEU A 204 -11.10 0.34 -8.97
CA LEU A 204 -11.65 0.23 -7.62
C LEU A 204 -10.77 -0.66 -6.74
N PHE A 205 -10.46 -0.18 -5.55
CA PHE A 205 -9.80 -0.94 -4.50
C PHE A 205 -10.77 -1.14 -3.35
N LEU A 206 -10.88 -2.38 -2.89
CA LEU A 206 -11.64 -2.77 -1.72
C LEU A 206 -10.72 -3.50 -0.74
N HIS A 207 -11.02 -3.44 0.56
CA HIS A 207 -10.37 -4.34 1.48
C HIS A 207 -11.08 -5.70 1.45
N TYR A 208 -12.38 -5.73 1.70
CA TYR A 208 -13.17 -6.96 1.60
C TYR A 208 -13.43 -7.37 0.15
N PRO A 209 -13.36 -8.67 -0.18
CA PRO A 209 -13.67 -9.17 -1.51
C PRO A 209 -15.14 -8.93 -1.88
N PRO A 210 -15.44 -8.51 -3.12
CA PRO A 210 -16.82 -8.41 -3.61
C PRO A 210 -17.43 -9.79 -3.93
N ILE A 211 -16.57 -10.82 -4.04
CA ILE A 211 -16.93 -12.23 -4.22
C ILE A 211 -16.05 -13.08 -3.33
N PHE A 212 -16.65 -13.99 -2.57
CA PHE A 212 -15.94 -14.99 -1.79
C PHE A 212 -16.64 -16.33 -1.86
N GLY A 213 -15.97 -17.35 -2.39
CA GLY A 213 -16.60 -18.65 -2.66
C GLY A 213 -17.82 -18.51 -3.58
N GLN A 214 -19.01 -18.80 -3.04
CA GLN A 214 -20.29 -18.63 -3.76
C GLN A 214 -21.04 -17.35 -3.35
N GLN A 215 -20.50 -16.58 -2.42
CA GLN A 215 -21.11 -15.32 -1.99
C GLN A 215 -20.71 -14.20 -2.93
N VAL A 216 -21.70 -13.49 -3.42
CA VAL A 216 -21.54 -12.30 -4.27
C VAL A 216 -22.39 -11.19 -3.68
N ILE A 217 -21.93 -9.96 -3.77
CA ILE A 217 -22.73 -8.77 -3.46
C ILE A 217 -23.06 -8.08 -4.78
N PRO A 218 -24.20 -8.41 -5.42
CA PRO A 218 -24.54 -7.95 -6.76
C PRO A 218 -24.56 -6.43 -6.88
N GLU A 219 -25.00 -5.72 -5.83
CA GLU A 219 -25.12 -4.27 -5.77
C GLU A 219 -23.77 -3.57 -5.94
N PHE A 220 -22.66 -4.22 -5.53
CA PHE A 220 -21.32 -3.67 -5.75
C PHE A 220 -20.94 -3.75 -7.24
N PHE A 221 -21.31 -4.84 -7.93
CA PHE A 221 -21.07 -4.99 -9.37
C PHE A 221 -21.96 -4.04 -10.18
N ASP A 222 -23.21 -3.82 -9.74
CA ASP A 222 -24.09 -2.83 -10.38
C ASP A 222 -23.47 -1.42 -10.28
N ALA A 223 -22.93 -1.05 -9.14
CA ALA A 223 -22.21 0.22 -8.98
C ALA A 223 -20.95 0.28 -9.84
N MET A 224 -20.12 -0.78 -9.87
CA MET A 224 -18.95 -0.83 -10.74
C MET A 224 -19.32 -0.64 -12.21
N LYS A 225 -20.37 -1.29 -12.66
CA LYS A 225 -20.87 -1.17 -14.03
C LYS A 225 -21.41 0.23 -14.31
N GLU A 226 -22.19 0.81 -13.39
CA GLU A 226 -22.75 2.17 -13.50
C GLU A 226 -21.66 3.22 -13.74
N TYR A 227 -20.50 3.08 -13.05
CA TYR A 227 -19.37 3.99 -13.15
C TYR A 227 -18.28 3.57 -14.13
N GLY A 228 -18.48 2.48 -14.88
CA GLY A 228 -17.56 2.00 -15.92
C GLY A 228 -16.26 1.39 -15.37
N VAL A 229 -16.26 0.90 -14.13
CA VAL A 229 -15.12 0.20 -13.55
C VAL A 229 -14.84 -1.11 -14.29
N LYS A 230 -13.58 -1.34 -14.66
CA LYS A 230 -13.13 -2.56 -15.34
C LYS A 230 -12.20 -3.43 -14.50
N GLN A 231 -11.62 -2.87 -13.45
CA GLN A 231 -10.69 -3.56 -12.57
C GLN A 231 -11.05 -3.29 -11.11
N CYS A 232 -11.08 -4.36 -10.32
CA CYS A 232 -11.29 -4.32 -8.88
C CYS A 232 -10.22 -5.14 -8.17
N PHE A 233 -9.45 -4.49 -7.32
CA PHE A 233 -8.43 -5.14 -6.49
C PHE A 233 -8.90 -5.22 -5.06
N TYR A 234 -8.64 -6.33 -4.37
CA TYR A 234 -9.09 -6.52 -3.00
C TYR A 234 -8.10 -7.33 -2.16
N GLY A 235 -8.16 -7.17 -0.85
CA GLY A 235 -7.33 -7.83 0.14
C GLY A 235 -8.10 -8.83 1.00
N HIS A 236 -7.79 -8.82 2.30
CA HIS A 236 -8.48 -9.51 3.38
C HIS A 236 -8.28 -11.05 3.44
N LEU A 237 -8.13 -11.73 2.32
CA LEU A 237 -8.04 -13.19 2.29
C LEU A 237 -6.59 -13.67 2.42
N HIS A 238 -6.33 -14.45 3.46
CA HIS A 238 -5.00 -14.96 3.81
C HIS A 238 -4.94 -16.49 3.91
N GLY A 239 -3.75 -17.05 3.78
CA GLY A 239 -3.44 -18.44 4.06
C GLY A 239 -4.44 -19.41 3.43
N GLY A 240 -5.20 -20.12 4.27
CA GLY A 240 -6.20 -21.11 3.82
C GLY A 240 -7.42 -20.53 3.08
N ALA A 241 -7.67 -19.23 3.16
CA ALA A 241 -8.75 -18.57 2.44
C ALA A 241 -8.35 -18.14 1.00
N ILE A 242 -7.06 -18.06 0.69
CA ILE A 242 -6.57 -17.68 -0.65
C ILE A 242 -7.15 -18.56 -1.78
N PRO A 243 -7.24 -19.89 -1.66
CA PRO A 243 -7.84 -20.73 -2.70
C PRO A 243 -9.33 -20.46 -2.99
N LEU A 244 -10.02 -19.79 -2.06
CA LEU A 244 -11.44 -19.40 -2.22
C LEU A 244 -11.60 -18.00 -2.81
N ALA A 245 -10.50 -17.28 -3.01
CA ALA A 245 -10.52 -15.95 -3.62
C ALA A 245 -10.92 -16.06 -5.10
N TYR A 246 -11.91 -15.28 -5.50
CA TYR A 246 -12.28 -15.19 -6.90
C TYR A 246 -11.29 -14.29 -7.64
N GLN A 247 -10.71 -14.83 -8.71
CA GLN A 247 -9.81 -14.07 -9.57
C GLN A 247 -10.22 -14.25 -11.03
N GLY A 248 -10.32 -13.13 -11.73
CA GLY A 248 -10.75 -13.08 -13.14
C GLY A 248 -11.96 -12.19 -13.37
N GLU A 249 -12.53 -12.29 -14.56
CA GLU A 249 -13.65 -11.45 -14.97
C GLU A 249 -14.98 -11.93 -14.40
N PHE A 250 -15.72 -11.02 -13.75
CA PHE A 250 -17.08 -11.22 -13.28
C PHE A 250 -17.91 -9.97 -13.60
N PHE A 251 -19.01 -10.16 -14.33
CA PHE A 251 -19.88 -9.06 -14.83
C PHE A 251 -19.12 -7.92 -15.53
N GLY A 252 -18.05 -8.26 -16.26
CA GLY A 252 -17.22 -7.31 -17.01
C GLY A 252 -16.21 -6.54 -16.16
N VAL A 253 -15.95 -6.99 -14.92
CA VAL A 253 -14.94 -6.46 -14.00
C VAL A 253 -13.89 -7.54 -13.73
N ASP A 254 -12.62 -7.25 -14.00
CA ASP A 254 -11.49 -8.12 -13.64
C ASP A 254 -11.17 -7.94 -12.15
N CYS A 255 -11.48 -8.96 -11.34
CA CYS A 255 -11.29 -9.00 -9.90
C CYS A 255 -9.98 -9.70 -9.56
N ARG A 256 -9.14 -9.10 -8.69
CA ARG A 256 -7.84 -9.66 -8.30
C ARG A 256 -7.55 -9.50 -6.82
N LEU A 257 -7.08 -10.59 -6.21
CA LEU A 257 -6.57 -10.58 -4.85
C LEU A 257 -5.17 -9.93 -4.81
N ILE A 258 -4.94 -9.06 -3.83
CA ILE A 258 -3.67 -8.38 -3.60
C ILE A 258 -3.17 -8.46 -2.16
N SER A 259 -3.62 -9.44 -1.37
CA SER A 259 -3.10 -9.66 -0.02
C SER A 259 -1.60 -9.96 -0.04
N ALA A 260 -0.86 -9.43 0.94
CA ALA A 260 0.60 -9.44 0.95
C ALA A 260 1.19 -10.86 0.92
N ASP A 261 0.63 -11.80 1.68
CA ASP A 261 1.09 -13.20 1.69
C ASP A 261 0.84 -13.91 0.34
N TYR A 262 -0.31 -13.63 -0.31
CA TYR A 262 -0.58 -14.11 -1.66
C TYR A 262 0.44 -13.57 -2.67
N LEU A 263 0.77 -12.28 -2.59
CA LEU A 263 1.76 -11.62 -3.44
C LEU A 263 3.21 -11.87 -2.99
N LYS A 264 3.44 -12.70 -1.96
CA LYS A 264 4.76 -12.96 -1.38
C LYS A 264 5.49 -11.67 -0.96
N PHE A 265 4.73 -10.69 -0.48
CA PHE A 265 5.17 -9.36 -0.05
C PHE A 265 5.84 -8.52 -1.16
N CYS A 266 5.42 -8.73 -2.41
CA CYS A 266 5.86 -7.95 -3.56
C CYS A 266 4.68 -7.15 -4.13
N PRO A 267 4.66 -5.80 -4.00
CA PRO A 267 3.61 -4.99 -4.60
C PRO A 267 3.51 -5.22 -6.10
N ILE A 268 2.29 -5.37 -6.62
CA ILE A 268 2.08 -5.58 -8.05
C ILE A 268 1.90 -4.25 -8.79
N LYS A 269 2.43 -4.17 -9.99
CA LYS A 269 2.18 -3.05 -10.89
C LYS A 269 0.79 -3.15 -11.48
N ILE A 270 0.03 -2.06 -11.38
CA ILE A 270 -1.34 -1.92 -11.91
C ILE A 270 -1.33 -1.12 -13.22
N ARG A 271 -0.49 -0.06 -13.25
CA ARG A 271 -0.39 0.85 -14.39
C ARG A 271 1.05 1.25 -14.65
#